data_116aeb92353fa75b821b766ac79f797f
#
_entry.id   116aeb92353fa75b821b766ac79f797f
#
_cell.length_a   1.000
_cell.length_b   1.000
_cell.length_c   1.000
_cell.angle_alpha   90.00
_cell.angle_beta   90.00
_cell.angle_gamma   90.00
#
_symmetry.space_group_name_H-M   'P 1'
#
loop_
_entity.id
_entity.type
_entity.pdbx_description
1 polymer ?
#
loop_
_entity_poly.entity_id
_entity_poly.type
_entity_poly.pdbx_seq_one_letter_code
_entity_poly.pdbx_strand_id
1 'polypeptide(L)'
;MYEPKRPEIFAAVERSFGYLSGFAQLHDLHMEGSVRKPDLQHLTAKLGAGSYQTLAVADSINFIESGDSEGELRAVLRSIKAKLQHGAAYNDFLVAVRDFKTYSGIRAVCDEYGIPVTLPKIASLSAQPVCEFYVYF
;
A
#
# COMPACT_ATOMS: atom_id res chain seq x y z
N MET A 1 12.27 0.04 5.19
CA MET A 1 13.67 -0.44 5.29
C MET A 1 14.50 0.45 4.41
N TYR A 2 15.55 1.07 4.95
CA TYR A 2 16.48 1.91 4.18
C TYR A 2 17.51 1.03 3.48
N GLU A 3 17.67 1.21 2.18
CA GLU A 3 18.67 0.49 1.37
C GLU A 3 19.64 1.48 0.71
N PRO A 4 20.87 1.62 1.19
CA PRO A 4 21.84 2.56 0.62
C PRO A 4 22.16 2.33 -0.86
N LYS A 5 21.92 1.10 -1.33
CA LYS A 5 22.14 0.70 -2.73
C LYS A 5 21.04 1.18 -3.69
N ARG A 6 20.01 1.85 -3.17
CA ARG A 6 18.85 2.32 -3.95
C ARG A 6 18.59 3.82 -3.72
N PRO A 7 19.55 4.68 -4.14
CA PRO A 7 19.48 6.11 -3.88
C PRO A 7 18.24 6.76 -4.50
N GLU A 8 17.72 6.26 -5.63
CA GLU A 8 16.55 6.81 -6.30
C GLU A 8 15.30 6.78 -5.43
N ILE A 9 15.18 5.78 -4.56
CA ILE A 9 14.05 5.64 -3.64
C ILE A 9 14.28 6.38 -2.34
N PHE A 10 15.52 6.37 -1.86
CA PHE A 10 15.86 6.81 -0.51
C PHE A 10 16.57 8.17 -0.43
N ALA A 11 16.80 8.84 -1.57
CA ALA A 11 17.46 10.15 -1.59
C ALA A 11 16.83 11.18 -0.64
N ALA A 12 15.51 11.17 -0.51
CA ALA A 12 14.80 12.11 0.38
C ALA A 12 15.10 11.87 1.87
N VAL A 13 15.44 10.65 2.25
CA VAL A 13 15.71 10.29 3.66
C VAL A 13 17.20 10.16 3.97
N GLU A 14 18.07 10.18 2.96
CA GLU A 14 19.50 10.01 3.11
C GLU A 14 20.14 11.07 4.05
N ARG A 15 19.70 12.32 3.91
CA ARG A 15 20.15 13.42 4.77
C ARG A 15 19.77 13.17 6.23
N SER A 16 18.56 12.71 6.50
CA SER A 16 18.08 12.38 7.84
C SER A 16 18.84 11.20 8.43
N PHE A 17 19.17 10.20 7.61
CA PHE A 17 20.00 9.08 8.02
C PHE A 17 21.41 9.49 8.38
N GLY A 18 22.04 10.32 7.56
CA GLY A 18 23.37 10.87 7.84
C GLY A 18 23.41 11.69 9.14
N TYR A 19 22.36 12.47 9.39
CA TYR A 19 22.24 13.22 10.64
C TYR A 19 22.08 12.29 11.85
N LEU A 20 21.18 11.31 11.79
CA LEU A 20 20.91 10.38 12.88
C LEU A 20 22.10 9.48 13.21
N SER A 21 22.89 9.08 12.21
CA SER A 21 24.08 8.26 12.41
C SER A 21 25.16 8.93 13.27
N GLY A 22 25.14 10.27 13.37
CA GLY A 22 26.03 11.01 14.25
C GLY A 22 25.63 10.98 15.73
N PHE A 23 24.40 10.58 16.06
CA PHE A 23 23.86 10.61 17.44
C PHE A 23 23.41 9.25 17.94
N ALA A 24 23.19 8.28 17.05
CA ALA A 24 22.62 6.99 17.40
C ALA A 24 23.36 5.86 16.69
N GLN A 25 23.44 4.73 17.35
CA GLN A 25 23.90 3.50 16.71
C GLN A 25 22.77 2.95 15.83
N LEU A 26 23.04 2.85 14.52
CA LEU A 26 22.09 2.30 13.57
C LEU A 26 22.18 0.77 13.61
N HIS A 27 21.05 0.12 13.90
CA HIS A 27 20.90 -1.31 13.78
C HIS A 27 20.11 -1.63 12.52
N ASP A 28 20.73 -2.33 11.58
CA ASP A 28 20.05 -2.81 10.39
C ASP A 28 19.33 -4.13 10.72
N LEU A 29 18.00 -4.06 10.73
CA LEU A 29 17.16 -5.23 10.94
C LEU A 29 16.90 -5.89 9.59
N HIS A 30 17.69 -6.89 9.26
CA HIS A 30 17.39 -7.76 8.14
C HIS A 30 16.15 -8.60 8.48
N MET A 31 15.04 -8.32 7.84
CA MET A 31 13.90 -9.22 7.86
C MET A 31 14.19 -10.39 6.93
N GLU A 32 14.74 -11.45 7.50
CA GLU A 32 14.88 -12.71 6.77
C GLU A 32 13.50 -13.29 6.46
N GLY A 33 13.29 -13.65 5.20
CA GLY A 33 12.37 -14.71 4.83
C GLY A 33 10.89 -14.37 4.73
N SER A 34 10.52 -13.34 4.02
CA SER A 34 9.25 -13.43 3.32
C SER A 34 9.43 -14.36 2.11
N VAL A 35 8.80 -15.53 2.11
CA VAL A 35 8.74 -16.43 0.93
C VAL A 35 7.84 -15.71 -0.10
N ARG A 36 8.43 -14.77 -0.81
CA ARG A 36 7.76 -14.08 -1.93
C ARG A 36 7.96 -14.92 -3.18
N LYS A 37 6.96 -14.91 -4.03
CA LYS A 37 7.09 -15.48 -5.38
C LYS A 37 8.22 -14.80 -6.14
N PRO A 38 8.90 -15.49 -7.07
CA PRO A 38 10.08 -14.96 -7.78
C PRO A 38 9.82 -13.65 -8.51
N ASP A 39 8.65 -13.47 -9.10
CA ASP A 39 8.23 -12.25 -9.78
C ASP A 39 8.09 -11.06 -8.82
N LEU A 40 7.55 -11.27 -7.63
CA LEU A 40 7.46 -10.25 -6.57
C LEU A 40 8.84 -9.91 -5.99
N GLN A 41 9.73 -10.90 -5.84
CA GLN A 41 11.12 -10.65 -5.45
C GLN A 41 11.85 -9.81 -6.50
N HIS A 42 11.66 -10.14 -7.78
CA HIS A 42 12.24 -9.38 -8.87
C HIS A 42 11.72 -7.95 -8.90
N LEU A 43 10.41 -7.75 -8.82
CA LEU A 43 9.81 -6.42 -8.75
C LEU A 43 10.40 -5.62 -7.59
N THR A 44 10.45 -6.21 -6.40
CA THR A 44 10.98 -5.54 -5.20
C THR A 44 12.46 -5.17 -5.36
N ALA A 45 13.27 -6.01 -6.00
CA ALA A 45 14.69 -5.78 -6.19
C ALA A 45 14.98 -4.73 -7.29
N LYS A 46 14.11 -4.60 -8.29
CA LYS A 46 14.34 -3.77 -9.47
C LYS A 46 13.54 -2.47 -9.49
N LEU A 47 12.47 -2.36 -8.73
CA LEU A 47 11.67 -1.15 -8.65
C LEU A 47 12.54 0.03 -8.15
N GLY A 48 12.69 1.07 -8.97
CA GLY A 48 13.51 2.25 -8.69
C GLY A 48 15.03 2.04 -8.75
N ALA A 49 15.52 0.95 -9.31
CA ALA A 49 16.95 0.66 -9.41
C ALA A 49 17.63 1.20 -10.68
N GLY A 50 16.95 2.03 -11.48
CA GLY A 50 17.51 2.62 -12.71
C GLY A 50 17.93 1.62 -13.79
N SER A 51 17.89 0.32 -13.50
CA SER A 51 18.20 -0.76 -14.44
C SER A 51 17.02 -1.71 -14.58
N TYR A 52 16.59 -1.93 -15.82
CA TYR A 52 15.45 -2.79 -16.11
C TYR A 52 15.90 -4.13 -16.64
N GLN A 53 15.39 -5.21 -16.03
CA GLN A 53 15.52 -6.55 -16.55
C GLN A 53 14.12 -7.12 -16.70
N THR A 54 13.83 -7.64 -17.87
CA THR A 54 12.53 -8.27 -18.15
C THR A 54 12.48 -9.66 -17.54
N LEU A 55 11.41 -9.95 -16.81
CA LEU A 55 11.11 -11.31 -16.36
C LEU A 55 10.27 -12.00 -17.43
N ALA A 56 10.59 -13.25 -17.75
CA ALA A 56 9.88 -14.00 -18.79
C ALA A 56 8.43 -14.35 -18.42
N VAL A 57 8.15 -14.52 -17.10
CA VAL A 57 6.83 -14.86 -16.57
C VAL A 57 6.57 -14.07 -15.28
N ALA A 58 5.40 -13.45 -15.19
CA ALA A 58 4.96 -12.67 -14.03
C ALA A 58 3.50 -13.02 -13.69
N ASP A 59 3.28 -14.21 -13.10
CA ASP A 59 1.93 -14.73 -12.83
C ASP A 59 1.25 -14.09 -11.62
N SER A 60 2.02 -13.41 -10.75
CA SER A 60 1.51 -12.82 -9.51
C SER A 60 1.19 -11.33 -9.64
N ILE A 61 1.51 -10.72 -10.78
CA ILE A 61 1.36 -9.29 -11.02
C ILE A 61 0.35 -9.08 -12.13
N ASN A 62 -0.71 -8.34 -11.83
CA ASN A 62 -1.74 -8.01 -12.82
C ASN A 62 -1.91 -6.49 -12.87
N PHE A 63 -2.11 -5.96 -14.05
CA PHE A 63 -2.48 -4.57 -14.26
C PHE A 63 -3.97 -4.48 -14.60
N ILE A 64 -4.64 -3.53 -13.96
CA ILE A 64 -6.05 -3.21 -14.25
C ILE A 64 -6.07 -1.78 -14.76
N GLU A 65 -6.65 -1.58 -15.94
CA GLU A 65 -6.91 -0.28 -16.51
C GLU A 65 -8.41 -0.05 -16.59
N SER A 66 -8.88 1.13 -16.20
CA SER A 66 -10.28 1.52 -16.21
C SER A 66 -10.43 2.98 -16.61
N GLY A 67 -11.60 3.36 -17.11
CA GLY A 67 -11.89 4.73 -17.50
C GLY A 67 -12.07 5.70 -16.32
N ASP A 68 -12.37 5.19 -15.14
CA ASP A 68 -12.57 5.98 -13.92
C ASP A 68 -12.21 5.17 -12.65
N SER A 69 -12.16 5.87 -11.52
CA SER A 69 -11.83 5.28 -10.22
C SER A 69 -12.88 4.29 -9.71
N GLU A 70 -14.14 4.48 -10.06
CA GLU A 70 -15.21 3.56 -9.66
C GLU A 70 -15.12 2.25 -10.45
N GLY A 71 -14.87 2.32 -11.75
CA GLY A 71 -14.63 1.17 -12.61
C GLY A 71 -13.39 0.38 -12.18
N GLU A 72 -12.32 1.08 -11.80
CA GLU A 72 -11.11 0.48 -11.23
C GLU A 72 -11.44 -0.30 -9.96
N LEU A 73 -12.14 0.34 -9.01
CA LEU A 73 -12.56 -0.30 -7.76
C LEU A 73 -13.43 -1.53 -8.02
N ARG A 74 -14.41 -1.43 -8.92
CA ARG A 74 -15.28 -2.55 -9.31
C ARG A 74 -14.47 -3.71 -9.92
N ALA A 75 -13.46 -3.42 -10.72
CA ALA A 75 -12.59 -4.44 -11.30
C ALA A 75 -11.75 -5.16 -10.24
N VAL A 76 -11.21 -4.41 -9.27
CA VAL A 76 -10.50 -4.98 -8.12
C VAL A 76 -11.42 -5.86 -7.29
N LEU A 77 -12.63 -5.38 -6.96
CA LEU A 77 -13.59 -6.15 -6.15
C LEU A 77 -14.08 -7.42 -6.85
N ARG A 78 -14.26 -7.40 -8.18
CA ARG A 78 -14.53 -8.60 -8.95
C ARG A 78 -13.40 -9.63 -8.85
N SER A 79 -12.15 -9.16 -8.92
CA SER A 79 -10.99 -10.04 -8.77
C SER A 79 -10.91 -10.65 -7.36
N ILE A 80 -11.18 -9.85 -6.32
CA ILE A 80 -11.25 -10.34 -4.93
C ILE A 80 -12.38 -11.36 -4.79
N LYS A 81 -13.57 -11.06 -5.29
CA LYS A 81 -14.73 -11.97 -5.21
C LYS A 81 -14.46 -13.30 -5.90
N ALA A 82 -13.82 -13.30 -7.04
CA ALA A 82 -13.41 -14.53 -7.71
C ALA A 82 -12.46 -15.36 -6.84
N LYS A 83 -11.48 -14.74 -6.19
CA LYS A 83 -10.55 -15.45 -5.29
C LYS A 83 -11.24 -15.99 -4.05
N LEU A 84 -12.19 -15.25 -3.47
CA LEU A 84 -13.01 -15.71 -2.35
C LEU A 84 -13.82 -16.96 -2.71
N GLN A 85 -14.38 -17.02 -3.92
CA GLN A 85 -15.09 -18.21 -4.42
C GLN A 85 -14.17 -19.42 -4.57
N HIS A 86 -12.85 -19.21 -4.70
CA HIS A 86 -11.84 -20.28 -4.74
C HIS A 86 -11.22 -20.58 -3.37
N GLY A 87 -11.82 -20.09 -2.29
CA GLY A 87 -11.44 -20.45 -0.91
C GLY A 87 -10.47 -19.49 -0.22
N ALA A 88 -10.16 -18.33 -0.80
CA ALA A 88 -9.42 -17.30 -0.09
C ALA A 88 -10.26 -16.69 1.05
N ALA A 89 -9.62 -16.23 2.12
CA ALA A 89 -10.27 -15.54 3.22
C ALA A 89 -10.27 -14.02 3.01
N TYR A 90 -11.23 -13.29 3.59
CA TYR A 90 -11.26 -11.81 3.51
C TYR A 90 -9.98 -11.15 4.02
N ASN A 91 -9.37 -11.71 5.05
CA ASN A 91 -8.15 -11.20 5.65
C ASN A 91 -6.89 -11.40 4.78
N ASP A 92 -7.00 -12.13 3.67
CA ASP A 92 -5.89 -12.32 2.72
C ASP A 92 -5.73 -11.13 1.77
N PHE A 93 -6.65 -10.16 1.81
CA PHE A 93 -6.68 -9.04 0.89
C PHE A 93 -6.36 -7.71 1.58
N LEU A 94 -5.48 -6.95 0.96
CA LEU A 94 -5.21 -5.56 1.31
C LEU A 94 -5.33 -4.71 0.04
N VAL A 95 -6.13 -3.65 0.11
CA VAL A 95 -6.25 -2.66 -0.97
C VAL A 95 -5.59 -1.36 -0.49
N ALA A 96 -4.51 -0.98 -1.12
CA ALA A 96 -3.82 0.28 -0.84
C ALA A 96 -4.27 1.35 -1.86
N VAL A 97 -4.68 2.51 -1.38
CA VAL A 97 -5.06 3.65 -2.21
C VAL A 97 -4.18 4.85 -1.89
N ARG A 98 -3.87 5.65 -2.89
CA ARG A 98 -3.05 6.86 -2.70
C ARG A 98 -3.84 7.99 -2.02
N ASP A 99 -5.11 8.13 -2.38
CA ASP A 99 -5.99 9.16 -1.83
C ASP A 99 -7.41 8.62 -1.67
N PHE A 100 -7.90 8.63 -0.43
CA PHE A 100 -9.26 8.18 -0.12
C PHE A 100 -10.35 9.10 -0.68
N LYS A 101 -10.05 10.37 -0.96
CA LYS A 101 -11.02 11.30 -1.53
C LYS A 101 -11.43 10.88 -2.94
N THR A 102 -10.50 10.35 -3.72
CA THR A 102 -10.74 9.82 -5.06
C THR A 102 -11.68 8.61 -5.03
N TYR A 103 -11.67 7.86 -3.93
CA TYR A 103 -12.48 6.65 -3.74
C TYR A 103 -13.54 6.84 -2.64
N SER A 104 -14.16 8.02 -2.58
CA SER A 104 -15.15 8.36 -1.55
C SER A 104 -16.32 7.37 -1.47
N GLY A 105 -16.69 6.75 -2.60
CA GLY A 105 -17.74 5.71 -2.69
C GLY A 105 -17.30 4.29 -2.33
N ILE A 106 -16.07 4.07 -1.88
CA ILE A 106 -15.52 2.72 -1.67
C ILE A 106 -16.41 1.83 -0.80
N ARG A 107 -17.00 2.36 0.27
CA ARG A 107 -17.89 1.59 1.15
C ARG A 107 -19.15 1.12 0.41
N ALA A 108 -19.81 2.03 -0.30
CA ALA A 108 -21.03 1.70 -1.04
C ALA A 108 -20.77 0.63 -2.11
N VAL A 109 -19.66 0.74 -2.84
CA VAL A 109 -19.28 -0.24 -3.86
C VAL A 109 -18.90 -1.58 -3.22
N CYS A 110 -18.22 -1.60 -2.08
CA CYS A 110 -17.92 -2.83 -1.35
C CYS A 110 -19.21 -3.53 -0.86
N ASP A 111 -20.16 -2.75 -0.35
CA ASP A 111 -21.47 -3.27 0.11
C ASP A 111 -22.26 -3.88 -1.05
N GLU A 112 -22.23 -3.26 -2.24
CA GLU A 112 -22.83 -3.78 -3.47
C GLU A 112 -22.28 -5.17 -3.85
N TYR A 113 -20.97 -5.39 -3.63
CA TYR A 113 -20.33 -6.68 -3.90
C TYR A 113 -20.45 -7.67 -2.73
N GLY A 114 -20.99 -7.25 -1.58
CA GLY A 114 -21.08 -8.05 -0.37
C GLY A 114 -19.70 -8.32 0.27
N ILE A 115 -18.75 -7.42 0.09
CA ILE A 115 -17.38 -7.54 0.62
C ILE A 115 -17.25 -6.61 1.83
N PRO A 116 -17.07 -7.16 3.05
CA PRO A 116 -16.85 -6.34 4.23
C PRO A 116 -15.52 -5.59 4.12
N VAL A 117 -15.52 -4.29 4.41
CA VAL A 117 -14.33 -3.44 4.33
C VAL A 117 -14.06 -2.73 5.64
N THR A 118 -12.81 -2.77 6.08
CA THR A 118 -12.32 -1.96 7.19
C THR A 118 -11.56 -0.75 6.60
N LEU A 119 -12.10 0.43 6.81
CA LEU A 119 -11.49 1.68 6.36
C LEU A 119 -10.84 2.40 7.54
N PRO A 120 -9.69 3.06 7.36
CA PRO A 120 -9.12 3.91 8.39
C PRO A 120 -10.08 5.06 8.70
N LYS A 121 -10.29 5.33 9.97
CA LYS A 121 -11.03 6.52 10.40
C LYS A 121 -10.11 7.73 10.26
N ILE A 122 -10.25 8.46 9.16
CA ILE A 122 -9.61 9.77 8.99
C ILE A 122 -10.59 10.78 9.59
N ALA A 123 -10.38 11.13 10.86
CA ALA A 123 -11.10 12.19 11.50
C ALA A 123 -10.16 13.38 11.72
N SER A 124 -10.61 14.59 11.40
CA SER A 124 -9.88 15.79 11.79
C SER A 124 -9.79 15.83 13.32
N LEU A 125 -8.62 16.19 13.86
CA LEU A 125 -8.44 16.35 15.30
C LEU A 125 -9.45 17.38 15.86
N SER A 126 -9.73 18.43 15.10
CA SER A 126 -10.72 19.46 15.44
C SER A 126 -12.18 18.96 15.50
N ALA A 127 -12.48 17.83 14.87
CA ALA A 127 -13.80 17.19 14.93
C ALA A 127 -13.93 16.19 16.10
N GLN A 128 -12.93 16.08 16.97
CA GLN A 128 -13.04 15.27 18.17
C GLN A 128 -13.71 16.07 19.27
N PRO A 129 -14.64 15.49 20.05
CA PRO A 129 -15.40 16.21 21.08
C PRO A 129 -14.50 16.95 22.10
N VAL A 130 -13.34 16.40 22.42
CA VAL A 130 -12.37 17.03 23.31
C VAL A 130 -11.77 18.30 22.68
N CYS A 131 -11.52 18.31 21.37
CA CYS A 131 -10.97 19.47 20.67
C CYS A 131 -12.03 20.53 20.44
N GLU A 132 -13.28 20.16 20.17
CA GLU A 132 -14.41 21.11 20.09
C GLU A 132 -14.57 21.89 21.38
N PHE A 133 -14.42 21.23 22.53
CA PHE A 133 -14.48 21.89 23.83
C PHE A 133 -13.44 23.02 23.98
N TYR A 134 -12.23 22.84 23.47
CA TYR A 134 -11.16 23.83 23.57
C TYR A 134 -11.25 24.96 22.52
N VAL A 135 -12.00 24.78 21.46
CA VAL A 135 -12.16 25.82 20.40
C VAL A 135 -13.26 26.82 20.80
N TYR A 136 -14.20 26.45 21.67
CA TYR A 136 -15.32 27.30 22.11
C TYR A 136 -15.12 27.96 23.50
N PHE A 137 -13.97 27.78 24.11
CA PHE A 137 -13.52 28.46 25.32
C PHE A 137 -12.26 29.28 25.06
#